data_ff112f9184ea1d56e0b9b59bc16ca7cb
#
_entry.id   ff112f9184ea1d56e0b9b59bc16ca7cb
#
_cell.length_a   1.000
_cell.length_b   1.000
_cell.length_c   1.000
_cell.angle_alpha   90.00
_cell.angle_beta   90.00
_cell.angle_gamma   90.00
#
_symmetry.space_group_name_H-M   'P 1'
#
loop_
_entity.id
_entity.type
_entity.pdbx_description
1 polymer ?
#
loop_
_entity_poly.entity_id
_entity_poly.type
_entity_poly.pdbx_seq_one_letter_code
_entity_poly.pdbx_strand_id
1 'polypeptide(L)'
;MNFGMGDLFGTDGIRGLAVGDVKRDSSAITRCIDDREFSVGFLQLVGEALGTYLRPSGEGKPRVVIGWDQRPLNEDLVRSLTVGLHLSNCSVIWAGECATPGLHATLLAEGADTGCMVTASHNPASDSGIKIFDKDGYKTSPEVESAIEALIHQLSSEERELSEDEKCELGIADQLVDG
;
A
#
# COMPACT_ATOMS: atom_id res chain seq x y z
N MET A 1 14.21 9.51 -20.14
CA MET A 1 12.76 9.55 -20.38
C MET A 1 12.14 10.34 -19.25
N ASN A 2 11.47 11.46 -19.55
CA ASN A 2 10.68 12.19 -18.55
C ASN A 2 9.43 11.37 -18.29
N PHE A 3 9.37 10.66 -17.18
CA PHE A 3 8.11 10.14 -16.68
C PHE A 3 7.31 11.36 -16.19
N GLY A 4 6.17 11.62 -16.85
CA GLY A 4 5.24 12.65 -16.41
C GLY A 4 4.77 12.32 -14.98
N MET A 5 4.89 13.28 -14.06
CA MET A 5 4.31 13.15 -12.72
C MET A 5 2.80 12.99 -12.88
N GLY A 6 2.23 11.89 -12.39
CA GLY A 6 0.79 11.63 -12.35
C GLY A 6 0.29 10.41 -13.13
N ASP A 7 1.14 9.44 -13.47
CA ASP A 7 0.73 8.27 -14.26
C ASP A 7 0.15 7.12 -13.42
N LEU A 8 0.44 7.06 -12.11
CA LEU A 8 -0.03 6.00 -11.20
C LEU A 8 -1.38 6.31 -10.57
N PHE A 9 -1.54 7.51 -10.02
CA PHE A 9 -2.76 7.90 -9.32
C PHE A 9 -3.84 8.41 -10.28
N GLY A 10 -4.98 7.73 -10.29
CA GLY A 10 -6.19 8.21 -10.96
C GLY A 10 -7.09 9.02 -10.00
N THR A 11 -8.28 9.41 -10.49
CA THR A 11 -9.27 10.19 -9.72
C THR A 11 -9.60 9.54 -8.35
N ASP A 12 -9.49 8.22 -8.25
CA ASP A 12 -10.00 7.43 -7.12
C ASP A 12 -8.92 6.46 -6.57
N GLY A 13 -7.67 6.87 -6.54
CA GLY A 13 -6.52 6.07 -6.14
C GLY A 13 -5.89 5.32 -7.30
N ILE A 14 -5.12 4.27 -7.00
CA ILE A 14 -4.48 3.41 -7.99
C ILE A 14 -5.32 2.14 -8.14
N ARG A 15 -5.60 1.71 -9.38
CA ARG A 15 -6.39 0.49 -9.66
C ARG A 15 -5.86 -0.27 -10.86
N GLY A 16 -6.00 -1.59 -10.84
CA GLY A 16 -5.66 -2.45 -11.94
C GLY A 16 -6.05 -3.90 -11.71
N LEU A 17 -5.69 -4.76 -12.65
CA LEU A 17 -5.84 -6.20 -12.54
C LEU A 17 -4.97 -6.71 -11.38
N ALA A 18 -5.58 -7.39 -10.42
CA ALA A 18 -4.86 -7.93 -9.28
C ALA A 18 -3.95 -9.10 -9.69
N VAL A 19 -2.67 -9.03 -9.35
CA VAL A 19 -1.65 -10.03 -9.72
C VAL A 19 -0.81 -10.41 -8.49
N GLY A 20 -0.69 -11.73 -8.22
CA GLY A 20 -0.02 -12.25 -7.04
C GLY A 20 1.51 -12.24 -7.12
N ASP A 21 2.07 -12.73 -8.21
CA ASP A 21 3.51 -13.05 -8.28
C ASP A 21 4.30 -12.04 -9.12
N VAL A 22 4.60 -10.89 -8.54
CA VAL A 22 5.46 -9.86 -9.18
C VAL A 22 6.47 -9.36 -8.16
N LYS A 23 7.75 -9.28 -8.59
CA LYS A 23 8.84 -8.75 -7.75
C LYS A 23 8.62 -7.27 -7.41
N ARG A 24 9.16 -6.88 -6.25
CA ARG A 24 9.20 -5.50 -5.78
C ARG A 24 10.37 -4.75 -6.43
N ASP A 25 10.24 -4.37 -7.69
CA ASP A 25 11.24 -3.60 -8.43
C ASP A 25 10.57 -2.68 -9.48
N SER A 26 11.38 -2.02 -10.30
CA SER A 26 10.88 -1.12 -11.34
C SER A 26 9.96 -1.80 -12.36
N SER A 27 10.03 -3.13 -12.52
CA SER A 27 9.12 -3.85 -13.43
C SER A 27 7.69 -3.83 -12.93
N ALA A 28 7.46 -3.83 -11.61
CA ALA A 28 6.13 -3.71 -11.02
C ALA A 28 5.47 -2.37 -11.35
N ILE A 29 6.26 -1.29 -11.39
CA ILE A 29 5.77 0.04 -11.79
C ILE A 29 5.41 0.05 -13.27
N THR A 30 6.31 -0.45 -14.14
CA THR A 30 6.08 -0.51 -15.58
C THR A 30 4.80 -1.30 -15.90
N ARG A 31 4.61 -2.46 -15.26
CA ARG A 31 3.40 -3.28 -15.43
C ARG A 31 2.14 -2.58 -14.91
N CYS A 32 2.25 -1.79 -13.84
CA CYS A 32 1.14 -0.99 -13.35
C CYS A 32 0.72 0.11 -14.35
N ILE A 33 1.69 0.79 -14.96
CA ILE A 33 1.43 1.87 -15.92
C ILE A 33 0.95 1.32 -17.27
N ASP A 34 1.70 0.37 -17.85
CA ASP A 34 1.50 -0.09 -19.22
C ASP A 34 0.39 -1.13 -19.33
N ASP A 35 0.33 -2.07 -18.39
CA ASP A 35 -0.59 -3.21 -18.42
C ASP A 35 -1.73 -3.09 -17.39
N ARG A 36 -1.74 -2.05 -16.57
CA ARG A 36 -2.67 -1.84 -15.46
C ARG A 36 -2.71 -3.02 -14.48
N GLU A 37 -1.58 -3.63 -14.22
CA GLU A 37 -1.44 -4.69 -13.23
C GLU A 37 -1.19 -4.11 -11.83
N PHE A 38 -2.03 -4.48 -10.88
CA PHE A 38 -1.93 -4.11 -9.48
C PHE A 38 -1.39 -5.31 -8.69
N SER A 39 -0.08 -5.36 -8.50
CA SER A 39 0.63 -6.53 -8.01
C SER A 39 1.05 -6.41 -6.54
N VAL A 40 1.35 -7.56 -5.92
CA VAL A 40 1.89 -7.61 -4.54
C VAL A 40 3.21 -6.83 -4.44
N GLY A 41 4.13 -6.97 -5.39
CA GLY A 41 5.40 -6.22 -5.38
C GLY A 41 5.21 -4.72 -5.54
N PHE A 42 4.25 -4.31 -6.38
CA PHE A 42 3.88 -2.90 -6.50
C PHE A 42 3.30 -2.35 -5.20
N LEU A 43 2.41 -3.11 -4.56
CA LEU A 43 1.79 -2.63 -3.31
C LEU A 43 2.76 -2.59 -2.12
N GLN A 44 3.79 -3.45 -2.12
CA GLN A 44 4.90 -3.30 -1.18
C GLN A 44 5.63 -1.97 -1.38
N LEU A 45 5.94 -1.59 -2.62
CA LEU A 45 6.56 -0.30 -2.94
C LEU A 45 5.68 0.88 -2.51
N VAL A 46 4.36 0.78 -2.69
CA VAL A 46 3.41 1.80 -2.20
C VAL A 46 3.51 1.93 -0.68
N GLY A 47 3.57 0.82 0.05
CA GLY A 47 3.73 0.81 1.51
C GLY A 47 5.02 1.48 1.96
N GLU A 48 6.14 1.14 1.31
CA GLU A 48 7.44 1.75 1.61
C GLU A 48 7.45 3.25 1.32
N ALA A 49 6.88 3.67 0.20
CA ALA A 49 6.78 5.07 -0.20
C ALA A 49 5.89 5.88 0.77
N LEU A 50 4.72 5.33 1.10
CA LEU A 50 3.80 5.95 2.04
C LEU A 50 4.44 6.09 3.43
N GLY A 51 5.04 5.04 3.95
CA GLY A 51 5.72 5.09 5.24
C GLY A 51 6.92 6.03 5.24
N THR A 52 7.65 6.13 4.14
CA THR A 52 8.74 7.10 3.97
C THR A 52 8.21 8.54 3.96
N TYR A 53 7.08 8.76 3.27
CA TYR A 53 6.41 10.07 3.23
C TYR A 53 5.92 10.50 4.63
N LEU A 54 5.35 9.56 5.39
CA LEU A 54 4.81 9.81 6.73
C LEU A 54 5.88 9.99 7.81
N ARG A 55 7.16 9.75 7.49
CA ARG A 55 8.25 9.83 8.47
C ARG A 55 8.18 11.14 9.23
N PRO A 56 7.95 11.11 10.57
CA PRO A 56 7.74 12.32 11.33
C PRO A 56 9.05 13.08 11.52
N SER A 57 8.92 14.38 11.67
CA SER A 57 9.99 15.24 12.21
C SER A 57 10.15 15.07 13.73
N GLY A 58 9.48 14.08 14.37
CA GLY A 58 9.37 13.87 15.80
C GLY A 58 9.50 12.42 16.27
N GLU A 59 9.36 12.20 17.57
CA GLU A 59 9.41 10.88 18.19
C GLU A 59 8.12 10.07 17.93
N GLY A 60 8.27 8.82 17.49
CA GLY A 60 7.17 7.86 17.30
C GLY A 60 7.14 7.23 15.91
N LYS A 61 6.45 6.09 15.83
CA LYS A 61 6.20 5.41 14.56
C LYS A 61 4.88 5.91 13.99
N PRO A 62 4.81 6.32 12.70
CA PRO A 62 3.53 6.61 12.06
C PRO A 62 2.60 5.41 12.16
N ARG A 63 1.31 5.66 12.43
CA ARG A 63 0.27 4.66 12.57
C ARG A 63 -0.60 4.64 11.32
N VAL A 64 -0.73 3.48 10.70
CA VAL A 64 -1.49 3.29 9.45
C VAL A 64 -2.59 2.28 9.67
N VAL A 65 -3.84 2.67 9.39
CA VAL A 65 -4.98 1.76 9.38
C VAL A 65 -5.19 1.19 7.99
N ILE A 66 -5.32 -0.13 7.88
CA ILE A 66 -5.60 -0.81 6.61
C ILE A 66 -6.92 -1.57 6.70
N GLY A 67 -7.81 -1.30 5.74
CA GLY A 67 -9.02 -2.07 5.51
C GLY A 67 -9.08 -2.58 4.07
N TRP A 68 -9.88 -3.61 3.80
CA TRP A 68 -10.03 -4.18 2.47
C TRP A 68 -11.42 -4.76 2.24
N ASP A 69 -11.80 -4.96 0.98
CA ASP A 69 -13.02 -5.65 0.59
C ASP A 69 -12.73 -7.10 0.18
N GLN A 70 -13.80 -7.88 0.00
CA GLN A 70 -13.79 -9.32 -0.27
C GLN A 70 -13.40 -9.63 -1.72
N ARG A 71 -12.12 -9.45 -2.09
CA ARG A 71 -11.58 -9.80 -3.41
C ARG A 71 -10.50 -10.86 -3.28
N PRO A 72 -10.35 -11.75 -4.28
CA PRO A 72 -9.52 -12.96 -4.15
C PRO A 72 -8.08 -12.73 -3.69
N LEU A 73 -7.42 -11.64 -4.11
CA LEU A 73 -6.02 -11.35 -3.80
C LEU A 73 -5.83 -10.23 -2.76
N ASN A 74 -6.91 -9.69 -2.19
CA ASN A 74 -6.77 -8.54 -1.30
C ASN A 74 -6.02 -8.84 -0.01
N GLU A 75 -6.12 -10.03 0.54
CA GLU A 75 -5.32 -10.41 1.71
C GLU A 75 -3.81 -10.42 1.41
N ASP A 76 -3.39 -10.98 0.27
CA ASP A 76 -1.98 -10.98 -0.14
C ASP A 76 -1.47 -9.57 -0.42
N LEU A 77 -2.28 -8.75 -1.07
CA LEU A 77 -2.01 -7.34 -1.31
C LEU A 77 -1.86 -6.55 -0.01
N VAL A 78 -2.75 -6.76 0.97
CA VAL A 78 -2.69 -6.13 2.29
C VAL A 78 -1.44 -6.57 3.07
N ARG A 79 -1.08 -7.86 3.02
CA ARG A 79 0.16 -8.36 3.63
C ARG A 79 1.38 -7.67 3.02
N SER A 80 1.42 -7.55 1.71
CA SER A 80 2.52 -6.90 0.98
C SER A 80 2.61 -5.40 1.32
N LEU A 81 1.49 -4.69 1.39
CA LEU A 81 1.42 -3.31 1.86
C LEU A 81 1.97 -3.17 3.30
N THR A 82 1.57 -4.11 4.17
CA THR A 82 2.02 -4.16 5.56
C THR A 82 3.54 -4.32 5.64
N VAL A 83 4.12 -5.23 4.85
CA VAL A 83 5.58 -5.39 4.75
C VAL A 83 6.26 -4.08 4.37
N GLY A 84 5.78 -3.40 3.33
CA GLY A 84 6.34 -2.12 2.90
C GLY A 84 6.29 -1.04 3.97
N LEU A 85 5.18 -0.94 4.69
CA LEU A 85 5.02 0.01 5.80
C LEU A 85 5.98 -0.30 6.96
N HIS A 86 6.17 -1.57 7.31
CA HIS A 86 7.14 -1.97 8.34
C HIS A 86 8.57 -1.67 7.94
N LEU A 87 8.97 -1.91 6.69
CA LEU A 87 10.28 -1.54 6.15
C LEU A 87 10.56 -0.03 6.28
N SER A 88 9.51 0.77 6.34
CA SER A 88 9.57 2.22 6.55
C SER A 88 9.28 2.65 8.00
N ASN A 89 9.34 1.69 8.95
CA ASN A 89 9.19 1.91 10.39
C ASN A 89 7.81 2.46 10.80
N CYS A 90 6.73 2.04 10.13
CA CYS A 90 5.35 2.34 10.52
C CYS A 90 4.76 1.25 11.42
N SER A 91 3.79 1.62 12.25
CA SER A 91 2.90 0.69 12.95
C SER A 91 1.63 0.51 12.14
N VAL A 92 1.21 -0.73 11.94
CA VAL A 92 0.02 -1.06 11.15
C VAL A 92 -1.10 -1.57 12.05
N ILE A 93 -2.31 -1.09 11.79
CA ILE A 93 -3.56 -1.50 12.44
C ILE A 93 -4.48 -2.04 11.35
N TRP A 94 -4.86 -3.30 11.45
CA TRP A 94 -5.81 -3.89 10.51
C TRP A 94 -7.24 -3.63 10.98
N ALA A 95 -7.99 -2.83 10.22
CA ALA A 95 -9.44 -2.69 10.37
C ALA A 95 -10.17 -3.97 9.91
N GLY A 96 -9.45 -4.83 9.18
CA GLY A 96 -9.99 -6.07 8.65
C GLY A 96 -10.81 -5.88 7.37
N GLU A 97 -11.55 -6.93 7.02
CA GLU A 97 -12.48 -6.88 5.90
C GLU A 97 -13.65 -5.96 6.24
N CYS A 98 -13.74 -4.83 5.57
CA CYS A 98 -14.75 -3.80 5.82
C CYS A 98 -15.03 -2.95 4.58
N ALA A 99 -16.13 -2.21 4.63
CA ALA A 99 -16.39 -1.13 3.67
C ALA A 99 -15.61 0.15 4.04
N THR A 100 -15.41 1.06 3.09
CA THR A 100 -14.70 2.33 3.30
C THR A 100 -15.17 3.13 4.53
N PRO A 101 -16.46 3.22 4.87
CA PRO A 101 -16.90 3.86 6.13
C PRO A 101 -16.37 3.17 7.39
N GLY A 102 -16.18 1.85 7.36
CA GLY A 102 -15.59 1.10 8.47
C GLY A 102 -14.12 1.45 8.67
N LEU A 103 -13.36 1.56 7.57
CA LEU A 103 -11.99 2.07 7.62
C LEU A 103 -11.94 3.47 8.24
N HIS A 104 -12.80 4.40 7.79
CA HIS A 104 -12.83 5.77 8.32
C HIS A 104 -13.13 5.79 9.82
N ALA A 105 -14.11 5.00 10.27
CA ALA A 105 -14.44 4.90 11.68
C ALA A 105 -13.25 4.42 12.52
N THR A 106 -12.52 3.39 12.04
CA THR A 106 -11.32 2.87 12.71
C THR A 106 -10.19 3.90 12.69
N LEU A 107 -9.94 4.55 11.55
CA LEU A 107 -8.91 5.59 11.40
C LEU A 107 -9.08 6.70 12.44
N LEU A 108 -10.30 7.23 12.56
CA LEU A 108 -10.61 8.31 13.50
C LEU A 108 -10.60 7.84 14.96
N ALA A 109 -11.13 6.65 15.25
CA ALA A 109 -11.15 6.09 16.59
C ALA A 109 -9.73 5.81 17.13
N GLU A 110 -8.85 5.31 16.28
CA GLU A 110 -7.46 5.03 16.61
C GLU A 110 -6.58 6.28 16.62
N GLY A 111 -7.03 7.40 16.06
CA GLY A 111 -6.22 8.61 15.88
C GLY A 111 -4.96 8.32 15.08
N ALA A 112 -5.07 7.51 14.03
CA ALA A 112 -3.93 7.13 13.21
C ALA A 112 -3.58 8.24 12.20
N ASP A 113 -2.36 8.21 11.66
CA ASP A 113 -1.84 9.25 10.78
C ASP A 113 -2.41 9.16 9.36
N THR A 114 -2.79 7.95 8.93
CA THR A 114 -3.34 7.69 7.60
C THR A 114 -4.16 6.40 7.55
N GLY A 115 -5.04 6.30 6.57
CA GLY A 115 -5.83 5.12 6.28
C GLY A 115 -5.65 4.64 4.85
N CYS A 116 -5.54 3.32 4.66
CA CYS A 116 -5.45 2.68 3.35
C CYS A 116 -6.63 1.74 3.15
N MET A 117 -7.42 1.96 2.09
CA MET A 117 -8.47 1.04 1.69
C MET A 117 -8.07 0.27 0.44
N VAL A 118 -7.88 -1.05 0.57
CA VAL A 118 -7.54 -1.93 -0.56
C VAL A 118 -8.85 -2.41 -1.19
N THR A 119 -9.20 -1.81 -2.32
CA THR A 119 -10.46 -2.05 -3.04
C THR A 119 -10.40 -1.49 -4.46
N ALA A 120 -11.13 -2.06 -5.37
CA ALA A 120 -11.44 -1.46 -6.67
C ALA A 120 -12.92 -1.05 -6.80
N SER A 121 -13.65 -0.96 -5.67
CA SER A 121 -15.06 -0.52 -5.62
C SER A 121 -15.98 -1.33 -6.55
N HIS A 122 -16.44 -0.74 -7.66
CA HIS A 122 -17.39 -1.35 -8.62
C HIS A 122 -16.71 -2.08 -9.78
N ASN A 123 -15.38 -2.11 -9.84
CA ASN A 123 -14.66 -2.85 -10.87
C ASN A 123 -14.90 -4.37 -10.74
N PRO A 124 -14.63 -5.17 -11.78
CA PRO A 124 -14.67 -6.63 -11.71
C PRO A 124 -13.91 -7.19 -10.49
N ALA A 125 -14.29 -8.39 -10.05
CA ALA A 125 -13.64 -9.04 -8.90
C ALA A 125 -12.15 -9.36 -9.13
N SER A 126 -11.71 -9.41 -10.39
CA SER A 126 -10.32 -9.59 -10.79
C SER A 126 -9.46 -8.35 -10.55
N ASP A 127 -10.08 -7.17 -10.40
CA ASP A 127 -9.34 -5.93 -10.16
C ASP A 127 -9.18 -5.68 -8.66
N SER A 128 -8.13 -4.96 -8.31
CA SER A 128 -7.97 -4.36 -6.98
C SER A 128 -7.37 -2.96 -7.10
N GLY A 129 -7.14 -2.32 -5.99
CA GLY A 129 -6.58 -0.98 -5.95
C GLY A 129 -6.38 -0.50 -4.53
N ILE A 130 -5.87 0.71 -4.38
CA ILE A 130 -5.68 1.37 -3.10
C ILE A 130 -6.18 2.80 -3.13
N LYS A 131 -6.88 3.18 -2.07
CA LYS A 131 -7.22 4.58 -1.74
C LYS A 131 -6.51 4.95 -0.46
N ILE A 132 -5.89 6.13 -0.43
CA ILE A 132 -5.18 6.65 0.73
C ILE A 132 -5.96 7.85 1.28
N PHE A 133 -6.13 7.86 2.60
CA PHE A 133 -6.85 8.91 3.34
C PHE A 133 -5.91 9.52 4.37
N ASP A 134 -6.03 10.83 4.56
CA ASP A 134 -5.33 11.55 5.62
C ASP A 134 -5.88 11.21 7.02
N LYS A 135 -5.24 11.73 8.06
CA LYS A 135 -5.64 11.53 9.46
C LYS A 135 -7.06 11.96 9.80
N ASP A 136 -7.64 12.86 9.00
CA ASP A 136 -8.99 13.38 9.19
C ASP A 136 -10.04 12.61 8.34
N GLY A 137 -9.60 11.59 7.61
CA GLY A 137 -10.44 10.72 6.78
C GLY A 137 -10.75 11.26 5.39
N TYR A 138 -10.09 12.32 4.95
CA TYR A 138 -10.22 12.85 3.60
C TYR A 138 -9.25 12.15 2.65
N LYS A 139 -9.63 12.02 1.38
CA LYS A 139 -8.73 11.54 0.34
C LYS A 139 -7.49 12.44 0.27
N THR A 140 -6.31 11.85 0.13
CA THR A 140 -5.05 12.57 -0.05
C THR A 140 -5.11 13.55 -1.23
N SER A 141 -4.43 14.70 -1.08
CA SER A 141 -4.37 15.70 -2.14
C SER A 141 -3.45 15.26 -3.28
N PRO A 142 -3.61 15.84 -4.50
CA PRO A 142 -2.73 15.54 -5.63
C PRO A 142 -1.25 15.77 -5.34
N GLU A 143 -0.91 16.73 -4.50
CA GLU A 143 0.47 17.02 -4.10
C GLU A 143 1.04 15.86 -3.26
N VAL A 144 0.26 15.30 -2.34
CA VAL A 144 0.62 14.12 -1.53
C VAL A 144 0.76 12.89 -2.43
N GLU A 145 -0.20 12.67 -3.34
CA GLU A 145 -0.16 11.57 -4.30
C GLU A 145 1.10 11.65 -5.18
N SER A 146 1.45 12.83 -5.70
CA SER A 146 2.67 13.04 -6.49
C SER A 146 3.95 12.80 -5.68
N ALA A 147 3.98 13.20 -4.41
CA ALA A 147 5.13 12.95 -3.54
C ALA A 147 5.32 11.45 -3.26
N ILE A 148 4.23 10.72 -3.02
CA ILE A 148 4.26 9.26 -2.85
C ILE A 148 4.73 8.59 -4.14
N GLU A 149 4.24 9.00 -5.31
CA GLU A 149 4.63 8.47 -6.61
C GLU A 149 6.13 8.66 -6.87
N ALA A 150 6.69 9.82 -6.59
CA ALA A 150 8.12 10.06 -6.70
C ALA A 150 8.94 9.11 -5.81
N LEU A 151 8.47 8.83 -4.60
CA LEU A 151 9.09 7.88 -3.68
C LEU A 151 8.98 6.43 -4.18
N ILE A 152 7.84 6.03 -4.77
CA ILE A 152 7.68 4.71 -5.40
C ILE A 152 8.77 4.50 -6.45
N HIS A 153 8.96 5.46 -7.35
CA HIS A 153 10.02 5.38 -8.38
C HIS A 153 11.41 5.33 -7.77
N GLN A 154 11.71 6.16 -6.78
CA GLN A 154 13.01 6.16 -6.11
C GLN A 154 13.31 4.81 -5.45
N LEU A 155 12.37 4.31 -4.63
CA LEU A 155 12.57 3.10 -3.82
C LEU A 155 12.58 1.82 -4.65
N SER A 156 12.01 1.83 -5.85
CA SER A 156 12.01 0.65 -6.75
C SER A 156 13.40 0.20 -7.19
N SER A 157 14.39 1.08 -7.14
CA SER A 157 15.80 0.78 -7.46
C SER A 157 16.62 0.34 -6.24
N GLU A 158 16.05 0.40 -5.04
CA GLU A 158 16.71 0.01 -3.80
C GLU A 158 16.36 -1.44 -3.45
N GLU A 159 17.34 -2.26 -3.10
CA GLU A 159 17.09 -3.58 -2.52
C GLU A 159 16.76 -3.42 -1.03
N ARG A 160 15.57 -3.85 -0.64
CA ARG A 160 15.08 -3.85 0.73
C ARG A 160 14.39 -5.17 1.04
N GLU A 161 14.85 -5.84 2.08
CA GLU A 161 14.24 -7.07 2.58
C GLU A 161 14.06 -6.97 4.10
N LEU A 162 12.99 -7.58 4.61
CA LEU A 162 12.84 -7.81 6.04
C LEU A 162 13.85 -8.88 6.49
N SER A 163 14.44 -8.69 7.65
CA SER A 163 15.17 -9.74 8.35
C SER A 163 14.22 -10.87 8.74
N GLU A 164 14.77 -12.09 8.99
CA GLU A 164 13.95 -13.22 9.42
C GLU A 164 13.23 -12.95 10.76
N ASP A 165 13.86 -12.18 11.66
CA ASP A 165 13.25 -11.78 12.93
C ASP A 165 12.02 -10.87 12.69
N GLU A 166 12.13 -9.90 11.80
CA GLU A 166 11.01 -9.01 11.42
C GLU A 166 9.89 -9.77 10.71
N LYS A 167 10.22 -10.74 9.85
CA LYS A 167 9.21 -11.61 9.23
C LYS A 167 8.46 -12.43 10.28
N CYS A 168 9.18 -12.96 11.27
CA CYS A 168 8.59 -13.72 12.36
C CYS A 168 7.68 -12.86 13.24
N GLU A 169 8.09 -11.64 13.61
CA GLU A 169 7.28 -10.69 14.37
C GLU A 169 5.98 -10.31 13.65
N LEU A 170 6.00 -10.28 12.31
CA LEU A 170 4.84 -9.98 11.48
C LEU A 170 3.93 -11.18 11.20
N GLY A 171 4.30 -12.39 11.66
CA GLY A 171 3.58 -13.61 11.34
C GLY A 171 3.61 -13.99 9.85
N ILE A 172 4.61 -13.50 9.12
CA ILE A 172 4.76 -13.73 7.67
C ILE A 172 5.63 -14.98 7.42
N ALA A 173 6.47 -15.37 8.39
CA ALA A 173 7.46 -16.44 8.24
C ALA A 173 6.84 -17.81 7.96
N ASP A 174 5.65 -18.10 8.45
CA ASP A 174 5.02 -19.43 8.34
C ASP A 174 4.25 -19.69 7.05
N GLN A 175 4.10 -18.73 6.16
CA GLN A 175 3.28 -18.87 4.94
C GLN A 175 4.07 -18.92 3.63
N LEU A 176 5.39 -18.75 3.67
CA LEU A 176 6.27 -18.84 2.49
C LEU A 176 6.91 -20.23 2.31
N VAL A 177 6.60 -21.22 3.14
CA VAL A 177 7.28 -22.53 3.13
C VAL A 177 6.46 -23.63 2.46
N ASP A 178 5.18 -23.43 2.14
CA ASP A 178 4.33 -24.42 1.47
C ASP A 178 3.76 -23.86 0.14
N GLY A 179 4.61 -23.84 -0.88
CA GLY A 179 4.20 -23.53 -2.25
C GLY A 179 5.11 -24.22 -3.27
#